data_3d08bf521e0ebbc4333dda03e9b589ea
#
_entry.id   3d08bf521e0ebbc4333dda03e9b589ea
#
_cell.length_a   1.000
_cell.length_b   1.000
_cell.length_c   1.000
_cell.angle_alpha   90.00
_cell.angle_beta   90.00
_cell.angle_gamma   90.00
#
_symmetry.space_group_name_H-M   'P 1'
#
loop_
_entity.id
_entity.type
_entity.pdbx_description
1 polymer ?
#
loop_
_entity_poly.entity_id
_entity_poly.type
_entity_poly.pdbx_seq_one_letter_code
_entity_poly.pdbx_strand_id
1 'polypeptide(L)'
;MRKAFLVMLGALIVPLSAGVHGAEVDDSHTLRLYNWADYIGEKTIADFQKATGIRVIYDTFDAYETVQAKLLTGHSGYDLVVLNASLAPPLIKAKVFQPLDKKLLPGWANLDPKVLQDLQGFDAGTLYSAPYTWGSNGITYNVDKIKERMPDAPIGSLAMIFDPKIVSRFADCGVTLVDAPTEVIPLALKYLGRDPRSAAPEDLKAAQDLLLSVRPYIRKFDSVNYLTSLPNGDVCMAMTWSGDYATAMARAEEAKLKIKLAYFIPKEGSLIWFDNLYIPADAPHVANAHKFLDYLMQPQVMADVTDFIHYANSNAAATPLVHADVRNNPAIYPDDETRQRLFPQKTQDAKEMRAMTRVWSTVKSGI
;
A
#
# COMPACT_ATOMS: atom_id res chain seq x y z
N MET A 1 -53.56 22.50 77.19
CA MET A 1 -52.75 23.44 76.42
C MET A 1 -51.29 23.29 76.85
N ARG A 2 -50.52 22.49 76.16
CA ARG A 2 -49.06 22.46 76.28
C ARG A 2 -48.47 22.28 74.90
N LYS A 3 -47.81 23.31 74.42
CA LYS A 3 -47.08 23.32 73.15
C LYS A 3 -45.74 22.64 73.37
N ALA A 4 -45.47 21.56 72.65
CA ALA A 4 -44.17 20.91 72.57
C ALA A 4 -43.36 21.55 71.38
N PHE A 5 -42.17 22.10 71.68
CA PHE A 5 -41.21 22.57 70.72
C PHE A 5 -40.34 21.40 70.27
N LEU A 6 -40.36 21.10 68.97
CA LEU A 6 -39.49 20.09 68.38
C LEU A 6 -38.28 20.83 67.82
N VAL A 7 -37.09 20.58 68.37
CA VAL A 7 -35.81 21.11 67.84
C VAL A 7 -35.30 20.10 66.78
N MET A 8 -35.29 20.51 65.51
CA MET A 8 -34.65 19.77 64.44
C MET A 8 -33.15 20.07 64.41
N LEU A 9 -32.33 19.08 64.66
CA LEU A 9 -30.88 19.09 64.47
C LEU A 9 -30.61 18.75 62.99
N GLY A 10 -30.20 19.76 62.22
CA GLY A 10 -29.79 19.59 60.83
C GLY A 10 -28.35 19.09 60.78
N ALA A 11 -28.15 17.84 60.33
CA ALA A 11 -26.85 17.31 60.03
C ALA A 11 -26.39 17.82 58.67
N LEU A 12 -25.33 18.65 58.62
CA LEU A 12 -24.65 19.06 57.39
C LEU A 12 -23.84 17.86 56.86
N ILE A 13 -24.30 17.24 55.79
CA ILE A 13 -23.52 16.27 55.01
C ILE A 13 -22.69 17.07 54.00
N VAL A 14 -21.40 17.18 54.22
CA VAL A 14 -20.43 17.70 53.25
C VAL A 14 -20.10 16.59 52.31
N PRO A 15 -20.40 16.68 51.02
CA PRO A 15 -19.94 15.64 50.08
C PRO A 15 -18.42 15.80 49.85
N LEU A 16 -17.64 14.80 50.28
CA LEU A 16 -16.25 14.65 49.89
C LEU A 16 -16.23 14.26 48.42
N SER A 17 -16.06 15.25 47.53
CA SER A 17 -15.75 15.02 46.13
C SER A 17 -14.35 14.50 46.06
N ALA A 18 -14.15 13.20 46.09
CA ALA A 18 -12.90 12.56 45.67
C ALA A 18 -12.74 12.79 44.17
N GLY A 19 -11.98 13.81 43.82
CA GLY A 19 -11.52 14.03 42.44
C GLY A 19 -10.69 12.81 42.02
N VAL A 20 -11.28 11.97 41.19
CA VAL A 20 -10.52 10.97 40.43
C VAL A 20 -9.67 11.78 39.46
N HIS A 21 -8.47 12.13 39.87
CA HIS A 21 -7.42 12.54 38.93
C HIS A 21 -7.10 11.26 38.13
N GLY A 22 -7.72 11.15 36.96
CA GLY A 22 -7.20 10.23 35.94
C GLY A 22 -5.74 10.61 35.76
N ALA A 23 -4.83 9.67 36.01
CA ALA A 23 -3.44 9.86 35.70
C ALA A 23 -3.38 10.27 34.23
N GLU A 24 -2.94 11.49 33.96
CA GLU A 24 -2.62 11.94 32.60
C GLU A 24 -1.59 10.95 32.07
N VAL A 25 -1.99 10.13 31.10
CA VAL A 25 -1.08 9.15 30.51
C VAL A 25 -0.02 9.99 29.82
N ASP A 26 1.24 9.88 30.29
CA ASP A 26 2.38 10.53 29.66
C ASP A 26 2.51 10.00 28.22
N ASP A 27 1.98 10.79 27.27
CA ASP A 27 1.95 10.47 25.84
C ASP A 27 3.31 10.76 25.15
N SER A 28 4.28 11.35 25.87
CA SER A 28 5.61 11.69 25.32
C SER A 28 6.40 10.48 24.81
N HIS A 29 6.13 9.29 25.34
CA HIS A 29 6.71 8.02 24.94
C HIS A 29 5.77 7.20 24.03
N THR A 30 5.01 7.86 23.18
CA THR A 30 4.08 7.20 22.24
C THR A 30 4.45 7.55 20.80
N LEU A 31 4.19 6.62 19.88
CA LEU A 31 4.23 6.79 18.43
C LEU A 31 2.93 6.24 17.84
N ARG A 32 2.24 7.02 17.03
CA ARG A 32 1.01 6.62 16.34
C ARG A 32 1.31 6.43 14.86
N LEU A 33 1.31 5.18 14.41
CA LEU A 33 1.62 4.77 13.04
C LEU A 33 0.34 4.34 12.32
N TYR A 34 0.10 4.89 11.12
CA TYR A 34 -1.01 4.53 10.23
C TYR A 34 -0.47 3.88 8.97
N ASN A 35 -0.76 2.62 8.76
CA ASN A 35 -0.16 1.80 7.71
C ASN A 35 -1.19 0.83 7.11
N TRP A 36 -0.82 0.11 6.06
CA TRP A 36 -1.57 -1.05 5.59
C TRP A 36 -1.54 -2.19 6.62
N ALA A 37 -2.58 -3.03 6.60
CA ALA A 37 -2.54 -4.29 7.34
C ALA A 37 -1.41 -5.19 6.81
N ASP A 38 -0.76 -5.94 7.70
CA ASP A 38 0.32 -6.89 7.39
C ASP A 38 1.48 -6.27 6.56
N TYR A 39 1.77 -4.98 6.76
CA TYR A 39 2.75 -4.22 5.97
C TYR A 39 3.93 -3.70 6.79
N ILE A 40 4.31 -4.46 7.81
CA ILE A 40 5.49 -4.24 8.67
C ILE A 40 5.96 -5.59 9.20
N GLY A 41 7.26 -5.75 9.46
CA GLY A 41 7.81 -7.02 9.96
C GLY A 41 7.18 -7.43 11.30
N GLU A 42 6.94 -8.74 11.47
CA GLU A 42 6.25 -9.32 12.62
C GLU A 42 6.76 -8.83 13.97
N LYS A 43 8.08 -8.68 14.11
CA LYS A 43 8.74 -8.28 15.36
C LYS A 43 9.14 -6.80 15.40
N THR A 44 9.06 -6.09 14.28
CA THR A 44 9.60 -4.72 14.13
C THR A 44 9.08 -3.77 15.21
N ILE A 45 7.77 -3.79 15.49
CA ILE A 45 7.17 -2.92 16.52
C ILE A 45 7.64 -3.32 17.90
N ALA A 46 7.59 -4.62 18.23
CA ALA A 46 7.97 -5.12 19.54
C ALA A 46 9.44 -4.83 19.87
N ASP A 47 10.32 -5.03 18.89
CA ASP A 47 11.75 -4.79 19.04
C ASP A 47 12.08 -3.29 19.15
N PHE A 48 11.40 -2.44 18.38
CA PHE A 48 11.49 -0.98 18.54
C PHE A 48 11.06 -0.52 19.93
N GLN A 49 9.91 -0.99 20.42
CA GLN A 49 9.43 -0.67 21.76
C GLN A 49 10.42 -1.12 22.84
N LYS A 50 10.97 -2.30 22.70
CA LYS A 50 11.98 -2.84 23.62
C LYS A 50 13.28 -2.02 23.62
N ALA A 51 13.73 -1.58 22.45
CA ALA A 51 14.96 -0.83 22.28
C ALA A 51 14.85 0.62 22.76
N THR A 52 13.68 1.25 22.66
CA THR A 52 13.50 2.70 22.84
C THR A 52 12.64 3.09 24.04
N GLY A 53 11.82 2.16 24.55
CA GLY A 53 10.76 2.46 25.52
C GLY A 53 9.56 3.23 24.95
N ILE A 54 9.54 3.45 23.63
CA ILE A 54 8.44 4.17 22.96
C ILE A 54 7.35 3.16 22.60
N ARG A 55 6.14 3.36 23.12
CA ARG A 55 4.97 2.56 22.80
C ARG A 55 4.43 2.92 21.40
N VAL A 56 4.26 1.95 20.52
CA VAL A 56 3.67 2.13 19.19
C VAL A 56 2.20 1.78 19.22
N ILE A 57 1.36 2.72 18.78
CA ILE A 57 -0.05 2.50 18.45
C ILE A 57 -0.11 2.33 16.95
N TYR A 58 -0.49 1.14 16.50
CA TYR A 58 -0.50 0.76 15.09
C TYR A 58 -1.94 0.63 14.63
N ASP A 59 -2.37 1.58 13.79
CA ASP A 59 -3.68 1.56 13.15
C ASP A 59 -3.51 1.23 11.67
N THR A 60 -4.50 0.55 11.09
CA THR A 60 -4.47 0.12 9.70
C THR A 60 -5.56 0.76 8.87
N PHE A 61 -5.31 0.85 7.57
CA PHE A 61 -6.26 1.25 6.55
C PHE A 61 -6.30 0.23 5.41
N ASP A 62 -7.33 0.31 4.59
CA ASP A 62 -7.59 -0.56 3.43
C ASP A 62 -7.67 0.23 2.11
N ALA A 63 -7.65 1.57 2.18
CA ALA A 63 -7.71 2.44 1.01
C ALA A 63 -6.98 3.76 1.24
N TYR A 64 -6.25 4.24 0.24
CA TYR A 64 -5.57 5.54 0.30
C TYR A 64 -6.53 6.72 0.41
N GLU A 65 -7.75 6.60 -0.12
CA GLU A 65 -8.79 7.62 -0.02
C GLU A 65 -9.14 7.91 1.44
N THR A 66 -9.17 6.87 2.29
CA THR A 66 -9.40 6.99 3.74
C THR A 66 -8.26 7.78 4.40
N VAL A 67 -7.01 7.46 4.02
CA VAL A 67 -5.82 8.18 4.53
C VAL A 67 -5.85 9.64 4.10
N GLN A 68 -6.07 9.91 2.80
CA GLN A 68 -6.11 11.28 2.27
C GLN A 68 -7.21 12.12 2.91
N ALA A 69 -8.42 11.57 3.05
CA ALA A 69 -9.53 12.26 3.70
C ALA A 69 -9.17 12.64 5.14
N LYS A 70 -8.59 11.70 5.90
CA LYS A 70 -8.17 11.92 7.28
C LYS A 70 -7.08 13.01 7.41
N LEU A 71 -6.07 12.95 6.54
CA LEU A 71 -4.98 13.93 6.52
C LEU A 71 -5.47 15.34 6.13
N LEU A 72 -6.40 15.45 5.17
CA LEU A 72 -6.92 16.72 4.69
C LEU A 72 -7.87 17.42 5.70
N THR A 73 -8.48 16.68 6.61
CA THR A 73 -9.31 17.27 7.66
C THR A 73 -8.50 17.98 8.75
N GLY A 74 -7.16 17.73 8.80
CA GLY A 74 -6.32 18.17 9.91
C GLY A 74 -6.59 17.36 11.19
N HIS A 75 -5.72 17.50 12.18
CA HIS A 75 -5.81 16.71 13.43
C HIS A 75 -5.93 15.21 13.16
N SER A 76 -5.03 14.73 12.30
CA SER A 76 -5.00 13.31 11.91
C SER A 76 -4.83 12.37 13.10
N GLY A 77 -4.13 12.84 14.13
CA GLY A 77 -3.81 12.11 15.34
C GLY A 77 -2.68 11.10 15.16
N TYR A 78 -1.99 11.13 14.01
CA TYR A 78 -0.86 10.24 13.71
C TYR A 78 0.47 10.97 13.69
N ASP A 79 1.54 10.24 14.00
CA ASP A 79 2.93 10.71 13.94
C ASP A 79 3.60 10.31 12.63
N LEU A 80 3.22 9.15 12.11
CA LEU A 80 3.70 8.60 10.84
C LEU A 80 2.54 8.01 10.06
N VAL A 81 2.55 8.23 8.74
CA VAL A 81 1.60 7.62 7.82
C VAL A 81 2.34 7.05 6.62
N VAL A 82 1.93 5.86 6.17
CA VAL A 82 2.38 5.29 4.90
C VAL A 82 1.48 5.82 3.78
N LEU A 83 2.10 6.27 2.69
CA LEU A 83 1.37 6.75 1.53
C LEU A 83 2.18 6.50 0.26
N ASN A 84 1.48 6.17 -0.84
CA ASN A 84 2.10 6.07 -2.15
C ASN A 84 2.67 7.43 -2.59
N ALA A 85 3.88 7.42 -3.11
CA ALA A 85 4.59 8.63 -3.53
C ALA A 85 3.82 9.48 -4.54
N SER A 86 3.05 8.87 -5.44
CA SER A 86 2.26 9.59 -6.45
C SER A 86 1.12 10.43 -5.87
N LEU A 87 0.69 10.13 -4.65
CA LEU A 87 -0.38 10.83 -3.94
C LEU A 87 0.14 11.98 -3.07
N ALA A 88 1.44 12.04 -2.82
CA ALA A 88 2.04 13.03 -1.92
C ALA A 88 2.10 14.47 -2.47
N PRO A 89 2.39 14.74 -3.77
CA PRO A 89 2.60 16.10 -4.25
C PRO A 89 1.48 17.10 -3.93
N PRO A 90 0.18 16.79 -4.12
CA PRO A 90 -0.90 17.71 -3.75
C PRO A 90 -0.99 17.91 -2.23
N LEU A 91 -0.68 16.91 -1.41
CA LEU A 91 -0.69 16.99 0.05
C LEU A 91 0.51 17.79 0.56
N ILE A 92 1.68 17.65 -0.05
CA ILE A 92 2.87 18.48 0.24
C ILE A 92 2.55 19.95 -0.08
N LYS A 93 1.96 20.23 -1.25
CA LYS A 93 1.53 21.57 -1.64
C LYS A 93 0.50 22.15 -0.67
N ALA A 94 -0.39 21.36 -0.13
CA ALA A 94 -1.37 21.72 0.88
C ALA A 94 -0.78 21.81 2.30
N LYS A 95 0.54 21.58 2.46
CA LYS A 95 1.25 21.61 3.75
C LYS A 95 0.70 20.61 4.77
N VAL A 96 0.23 19.47 4.30
CA VAL A 96 -0.28 18.36 5.13
C VAL A 96 0.88 17.63 5.83
N PHE A 97 2.08 17.65 5.24
CA PHE A 97 3.27 17.03 5.79
C PHE A 97 4.30 18.09 6.21
N GLN A 98 5.11 17.77 7.20
CA GLN A 98 6.28 18.56 7.58
C GLN A 98 7.56 17.96 6.99
N PRO A 99 8.59 18.80 6.72
CA PRO A 99 9.87 18.31 6.24
C PRO A 99 10.57 17.41 7.26
N LEU A 100 11.29 16.40 6.77
CA LEU A 100 12.13 15.55 7.59
C LEU A 100 13.40 16.28 8.02
N ASP A 101 13.78 16.15 9.28
CA ASP A 101 15.12 16.54 9.74
C ASP A 101 16.10 15.37 9.49
N LYS A 102 16.77 15.40 8.34
CA LYS A 102 17.73 14.36 7.95
C LYS A 102 18.93 14.22 8.89
N LYS A 103 19.18 15.21 9.75
CA LYS A 103 20.23 15.10 10.79
C LYS A 103 19.86 14.08 11.86
N LEU A 104 18.56 13.81 12.03
CA LEU A 104 18.04 12.80 12.95
C LEU A 104 17.94 11.41 12.32
N LEU A 105 18.36 11.27 11.06
CA LEU A 105 18.23 10.04 10.26
C LEU A 105 19.62 9.57 9.76
N PRO A 106 20.56 9.18 10.63
CA PRO A 106 21.87 8.66 10.21
C PRO A 106 21.74 7.43 9.27
N GLY A 107 20.68 6.62 9.41
CA GLY A 107 20.35 5.51 8.51
C GLY A 107 20.02 5.92 7.07
N TRP A 108 19.86 7.22 6.78
CA TRP A 108 19.61 7.73 5.42
C TRP A 108 20.67 7.29 4.41
N ALA A 109 21.93 7.14 4.86
CA ALA A 109 23.07 6.68 4.05
C ALA A 109 22.90 5.24 3.51
N ASN A 110 22.01 4.45 4.10
CA ASN A 110 21.73 3.07 3.69
C ASN A 110 20.70 2.99 2.53
N LEU A 111 20.01 4.09 2.21
CA LEU A 111 18.96 4.10 1.19
C LEU A 111 19.53 3.90 -0.21
N ASP A 112 18.72 3.27 -1.08
CA ASP A 112 19.08 3.01 -2.48
C ASP A 112 19.08 4.33 -3.29
N PRO A 113 20.23 4.75 -3.86
CA PRO A 113 20.32 5.96 -4.66
C PRO A 113 19.39 5.97 -5.88
N LYS A 114 19.09 4.80 -6.45
CA LYS A 114 18.17 4.68 -7.59
C LYS A 114 16.74 4.96 -7.17
N VAL A 115 16.31 4.44 -6.03
CA VAL A 115 14.99 4.76 -5.46
C VAL A 115 14.90 6.26 -5.13
N LEU A 116 15.94 6.83 -4.51
CA LEU A 116 15.99 8.26 -4.23
C LEU A 116 15.89 9.10 -5.51
N GLN A 117 16.48 8.64 -6.62
CA GLN A 117 16.36 9.27 -7.92
C GLN A 117 14.95 9.15 -8.50
N ASP A 118 14.34 7.98 -8.44
CA ASP A 118 12.99 7.72 -8.94
C ASP A 118 11.94 8.58 -8.22
N LEU A 119 12.17 8.90 -6.95
CA LEU A 119 11.28 9.71 -6.11
C LEU A 119 11.33 11.22 -6.40
N GLN A 120 12.35 11.73 -7.15
CA GLN A 120 12.52 13.17 -7.39
C GLN A 120 11.31 13.81 -8.09
N GLY A 121 10.55 13.04 -8.87
CA GLY A 121 9.34 13.52 -9.54
C GLY A 121 8.14 13.73 -8.59
N PHE A 122 8.19 13.18 -7.37
CA PHE A 122 7.12 13.26 -6.38
C PHE A 122 7.48 14.17 -5.21
N ASP A 123 8.72 14.10 -4.76
CA ASP A 123 9.24 14.86 -3.63
C ASP A 123 10.70 15.25 -3.90
N ALA A 124 10.89 16.43 -4.50
CA ALA A 124 12.21 16.92 -4.88
C ALA A 124 13.15 16.99 -3.67
N GLY A 125 14.29 16.28 -3.77
CA GLY A 125 15.23 16.14 -2.68
C GLY A 125 14.76 15.22 -1.55
N THR A 126 13.62 14.52 -1.73
CA THR A 126 13.02 13.68 -0.67
C THR A 126 12.97 14.42 0.68
N LEU A 127 12.36 15.63 0.63
CA LEU A 127 12.31 16.51 1.79
C LEU A 127 11.25 16.10 2.81
N TYR A 128 10.17 15.46 2.35
CA TYR A 128 9.01 15.13 3.17
C TYR A 128 8.85 13.62 3.36
N SER A 129 9.42 12.80 2.48
CA SER A 129 9.23 11.36 2.45
C SER A 129 10.46 10.59 2.89
N ALA A 130 10.26 9.58 3.74
CA ALA A 130 11.22 8.53 4.02
C ALA A 130 10.87 7.31 3.17
N PRO A 131 11.71 6.92 2.18
CA PRO A 131 11.47 5.75 1.35
C PRO A 131 11.34 4.48 2.19
N TYR A 132 10.32 3.66 1.90
CA TYR A 132 10.03 2.45 2.64
C TYR A 132 10.15 1.22 1.72
N THR A 133 9.13 0.98 0.92
CA THR A 133 9.07 -0.17 0.03
C THR A 133 8.70 0.26 -1.38
N TRP A 134 8.93 -0.63 -2.34
CA TRP A 134 8.48 -0.44 -3.71
C TRP A 134 8.05 -1.77 -4.32
N GLY A 135 7.29 -1.71 -5.37
CA GLY A 135 6.83 -2.88 -6.09
C GLY A 135 6.33 -2.55 -7.48
N SER A 136 5.82 -3.56 -8.15
CA SER A 136 5.24 -3.46 -9.49
C SER A 136 3.87 -4.11 -9.55
N ASN A 137 3.09 -3.72 -10.54
CA ASN A 137 1.88 -4.43 -10.91
C ASN A 137 2.24 -5.57 -11.89
N GLY A 138 1.53 -6.68 -11.77
CA GLY A 138 1.69 -7.79 -12.67
C GLY A 138 0.49 -8.72 -12.67
N ILE A 139 0.68 -9.90 -13.22
CA ILE A 139 -0.38 -10.90 -13.33
C ILE A 139 0.05 -12.15 -12.58
N THR A 140 -0.70 -12.50 -11.54
CA THR A 140 -0.60 -13.78 -10.84
C THR A 140 -1.58 -14.76 -11.45
N TYR A 141 -1.13 -15.99 -11.70
CA TYR A 141 -1.98 -17.01 -12.32
C TYR A 141 -1.67 -18.42 -11.82
N ASN A 142 -2.68 -19.27 -11.86
CA ASN A 142 -2.58 -20.70 -11.60
C ASN A 142 -2.06 -21.40 -12.85
N VAL A 143 -0.84 -21.90 -12.78
CA VAL A 143 -0.12 -22.51 -13.92
C VAL A 143 -0.91 -23.65 -14.56
N ASP A 144 -1.45 -24.55 -13.74
CA ASP A 144 -2.14 -25.73 -14.23
C ASP A 144 -3.48 -25.38 -14.87
N LYS A 145 -4.27 -24.49 -14.26
CA LYS A 145 -5.57 -24.04 -14.79
C LYS A 145 -5.43 -23.26 -16.09
N ILE A 146 -4.39 -22.43 -16.22
CA ILE A 146 -4.13 -21.70 -17.47
C ILE A 146 -3.71 -22.68 -18.55
N LYS A 147 -2.77 -23.59 -18.28
CA LYS A 147 -2.29 -24.58 -19.24
C LYS A 147 -3.39 -25.53 -19.73
N GLU A 148 -4.29 -25.92 -18.84
CA GLU A 148 -5.46 -26.77 -19.18
C GLU A 148 -6.35 -26.12 -20.25
N ARG A 149 -6.60 -24.79 -20.15
CA ARG A 149 -7.51 -24.04 -21.00
C ARG A 149 -6.88 -23.50 -22.26
N MET A 150 -5.61 -23.14 -22.17
CA MET A 150 -4.84 -22.55 -23.26
C MET A 150 -3.35 -22.88 -23.09
N PRO A 151 -2.89 -24.05 -23.61
CA PRO A 151 -1.48 -24.48 -23.49
C PRO A 151 -0.47 -23.47 -24.08
N ASP A 152 -0.90 -22.71 -25.08
CA ASP A 152 -0.14 -21.67 -25.80
C ASP A 152 -0.51 -20.24 -25.35
N ALA A 153 -1.04 -20.09 -24.13
CA ALA A 153 -1.37 -18.78 -23.57
C ALA A 153 -0.16 -17.83 -23.64
N PRO A 154 -0.36 -16.56 -24.02
CA PRO A 154 0.72 -15.58 -24.17
C PRO A 154 1.22 -15.08 -22.80
N ILE A 155 1.75 -16.00 -21.99
CA ILE A 155 2.33 -15.69 -20.69
C ILE A 155 3.39 -14.61 -20.83
N GLY A 156 3.37 -13.63 -19.93
CA GLY A 156 4.27 -12.48 -19.99
C GLY A 156 3.71 -11.28 -20.76
N SER A 157 2.46 -11.34 -21.26
CA SER A 157 1.83 -10.24 -22.00
C SER A 157 0.57 -9.75 -21.29
N LEU A 158 0.28 -8.44 -21.38
CA LEU A 158 -1.01 -7.85 -20.98
C LEU A 158 -2.19 -8.40 -21.79
N ALA A 159 -1.94 -9.04 -22.94
CA ALA A 159 -2.96 -9.75 -23.71
C ALA A 159 -3.70 -10.82 -22.88
N MET A 160 -3.06 -11.40 -21.87
CA MET A 160 -3.71 -12.36 -20.95
C MET A 160 -4.99 -11.79 -20.32
N ILE A 161 -5.02 -10.49 -20.09
CA ILE A 161 -6.17 -9.80 -19.46
C ILE A 161 -6.92 -8.91 -20.45
N PHE A 162 -6.21 -8.23 -21.36
CA PHE A 162 -6.80 -7.18 -22.20
C PHE A 162 -7.18 -7.63 -23.62
N ASP A 163 -6.86 -8.86 -24.03
CA ASP A 163 -7.42 -9.42 -25.28
C ASP A 163 -8.70 -10.21 -24.97
N PRO A 164 -9.89 -9.78 -25.47
CA PRO A 164 -11.15 -10.49 -25.23
C PRO A 164 -11.13 -11.96 -25.68
N LYS A 165 -10.38 -12.28 -26.75
CA LYS A 165 -10.26 -13.66 -27.27
C LYS A 165 -9.46 -14.56 -26.35
N ILE A 166 -8.54 -13.97 -25.58
CA ILE A 166 -7.66 -14.71 -24.66
C ILE A 166 -8.32 -14.78 -23.28
N VAL A 167 -8.71 -13.64 -22.69
CA VAL A 167 -9.27 -13.60 -21.34
C VAL A 167 -10.58 -14.39 -21.22
N SER A 168 -11.39 -14.45 -22.29
CA SER A 168 -12.62 -15.26 -22.33
C SER A 168 -12.38 -16.74 -22.05
N ARG A 169 -11.21 -17.26 -22.41
CA ARG A 169 -10.83 -18.67 -22.15
C ARG A 169 -10.67 -19.00 -20.66
N PHE A 170 -10.56 -17.98 -19.83
CA PHE A 170 -10.30 -18.11 -18.39
C PHE A 170 -11.50 -17.62 -17.54
N ALA A 171 -12.58 -17.19 -18.16
CA ALA A 171 -13.73 -16.62 -17.45
C ALA A 171 -14.38 -17.62 -16.48
N ASP A 172 -14.43 -18.92 -16.85
CA ASP A 172 -15.01 -19.98 -16.03
C ASP A 172 -14.20 -20.23 -14.74
N CYS A 173 -12.88 -20.17 -14.81
CA CYS A 173 -12.02 -20.36 -13.64
C CYS A 173 -11.79 -19.07 -12.84
N GLY A 174 -12.22 -17.92 -13.36
CA GLY A 174 -12.21 -16.64 -12.66
C GLY A 174 -10.99 -15.77 -12.91
N VAL A 175 -11.28 -14.56 -13.40
CA VAL A 175 -10.30 -13.48 -13.60
C VAL A 175 -10.69 -12.28 -12.77
N THR A 176 -9.73 -11.66 -12.07
CA THR A 176 -9.96 -10.45 -11.29
C THR A 176 -8.95 -9.35 -11.64
N LEU A 177 -9.38 -8.11 -11.50
CA LEU A 177 -8.51 -6.94 -11.58
C LEU A 177 -8.52 -6.22 -10.24
N VAL A 178 -7.45 -5.53 -9.90
CA VAL A 178 -7.44 -4.61 -8.76
C VAL A 178 -8.48 -3.51 -8.93
N ASP A 179 -9.14 -3.10 -7.86
CA ASP A 179 -10.09 -1.96 -7.87
C ASP A 179 -9.33 -0.63 -7.73
N ALA A 180 -8.48 -0.35 -8.72
CA ALA A 180 -7.58 0.80 -8.73
C ALA A 180 -7.51 1.43 -10.13
N PRO A 181 -8.35 2.44 -10.44
CA PRO A 181 -8.38 3.07 -11.76
C PRO A 181 -7.05 3.68 -12.17
N THR A 182 -6.28 4.22 -11.22
CA THR A 182 -4.95 4.81 -11.44
C THR A 182 -3.86 3.78 -11.77
N GLU A 183 -4.19 2.50 -11.74
CA GLU A 183 -3.30 1.40 -12.09
C GLU A 183 -3.80 0.64 -13.33
N VAL A 184 -5.08 0.30 -13.36
CA VAL A 184 -5.66 -0.49 -14.46
C VAL A 184 -5.73 0.32 -15.76
N ILE A 185 -6.16 1.59 -15.71
CA ILE A 185 -6.25 2.46 -16.90
C ILE A 185 -4.88 2.67 -17.56
N PRO A 186 -3.79 3.01 -16.83
CA PRO A 186 -2.43 3.07 -17.39
C PRO A 186 -1.97 1.78 -18.08
N LEU A 187 -2.27 0.62 -17.49
CA LEU A 187 -1.90 -0.66 -18.11
C LEU A 187 -2.72 -0.95 -19.38
N ALA A 188 -4.01 -0.58 -19.39
CA ALA A 188 -4.83 -0.66 -20.59
C ALA A 188 -4.30 0.25 -21.71
N LEU A 189 -3.90 1.48 -21.38
CA LEU A 189 -3.25 2.40 -22.33
C LEU A 189 -1.93 1.82 -22.85
N LYS A 190 -1.13 1.24 -21.96
CA LYS A 190 0.14 0.59 -22.32
C LYS A 190 -0.07 -0.56 -23.31
N TYR A 191 -1.08 -1.39 -23.07
CA TYR A 191 -1.46 -2.47 -23.98
C TYR A 191 -1.88 -1.94 -25.36
N LEU A 192 -2.58 -0.79 -25.42
CA LEU A 192 -2.96 -0.12 -26.66
C LEU A 192 -1.81 0.61 -27.36
N GLY A 193 -0.58 0.58 -26.82
CA GLY A 193 0.57 1.32 -27.35
C GLY A 193 0.48 2.84 -27.16
N ARG A 194 -0.33 3.30 -26.20
CA ARG A 194 -0.50 4.72 -25.85
C ARG A 194 0.36 5.11 -24.65
N ASP A 195 0.52 6.42 -24.41
CA ASP A 195 1.20 6.89 -23.19
C ASP A 195 0.38 6.48 -21.95
N PRO A 196 0.93 5.63 -21.07
CA PRO A 196 0.21 5.19 -19.85
C PRO A 196 -0.08 6.32 -18.86
N ARG A 197 0.58 7.49 -19.02
CA ARG A 197 0.37 8.67 -18.16
C ARG A 197 -0.63 9.66 -18.74
N SER A 198 -1.23 9.34 -19.90
CA SER A 198 -2.19 10.22 -20.53
C SER A 198 -3.53 10.23 -19.78
N ALA A 199 -4.10 11.41 -19.62
CA ALA A 199 -5.48 11.64 -19.18
C ALA A 199 -6.29 12.38 -20.27
N ALA A 200 -5.80 12.37 -21.51
CA ALA A 200 -6.50 12.96 -22.65
C ALA A 200 -7.84 12.23 -22.87
N PRO A 201 -8.93 12.94 -23.23
CA PRO A 201 -10.26 12.32 -23.38
C PRO A 201 -10.29 11.15 -24.36
N GLU A 202 -9.54 11.23 -25.45
CA GLU A 202 -9.43 10.20 -26.50
C GLU A 202 -8.71 8.94 -25.98
N ASP A 203 -7.69 9.11 -25.12
CA ASP A 203 -6.96 8.00 -24.50
C ASP A 203 -7.79 7.32 -23.43
N LEU A 204 -8.45 8.12 -22.57
CA LEU A 204 -9.36 7.59 -21.56
C LEU A 204 -10.54 6.85 -22.20
N LYS A 205 -11.07 7.35 -23.34
CA LYS A 205 -12.11 6.67 -24.11
C LYS A 205 -11.61 5.33 -24.67
N ALA A 206 -10.41 5.31 -25.25
CA ALA A 206 -9.82 4.08 -25.78
C ALA A 206 -9.59 3.03 -24.69
N ALA A 207 -9.08 3.44 -23.52
CA ALA A 207 -8.94 2.56 -22.37
C ALA A 207 -10.30 2.04 -21.88
N GLN A 208 -11.32 2.91 -21.80
CA GLN A 208 -12.69 2.51 -21.43
C GLN A 208 -13.24 1.46 -22.39
N ASP A 209 -13.13 1.67 -23.70
CA ASP A 209 -13.64 0.74 -24.71
C ASP A 209 -12.95 -0.62 -24.63
N LEU A 210 -11.64 -0.63 -24.44
CA LEU A 210 -10.89 -1.85 -24.20
C LEU A 210 -11.37 -2.57 -22.93
N LEU A 211 -11.46 -1.86 -21.83
CA LEU A 211 -11.88 -2.44 -20.54
C LEU A 211 -13.33 -2.95 -20.58
N LEU A 212 -14.23 -2.26 -21.26
CA LEU A 212 -15.60 -2.73 -21.49
C LEU A 212 -15.63 -4.00 -22.36
N SER A 213 -14.74 -4.14 -23.34
CA SER A 213 -14.67 -5.33 -24.18
C SER A 213 -14.27 -6.59 -23.41
N VAL A 214 -13.48 -6.46 -22.35
CA VAL A 214 -13.06 -7.57 -21.49
C VAL A 214 -13.93 -7.73 -20.24
N ARG A 215 -14.72 -6.70 -19.89
CA ARG A 215 -15.58 -6.67 -18.68
C ARG A 215 -16.44 -7.93 -18.47
N PRO A 216 -17.07 -8.52 -19.51
CA PRO A 216 -17.88 -9.73 -19.34
C PRO A 216 -17.11 -10.95 -18.79
N TYR A 217 -15.80 -10.95 -18.93
CA TYR A 217 -14.91 -12.04 -18.51
C TYR A 217 -14.25 -11.79 -17.16
N ILE A 218 -14.41 -10.58 -16.60
CA ILE A 218 -13.87 -10.21 -15.30
C ILE A 218 -14.91 -10.52 -14.22
N ARG A 219 -14.58 -11.47 -13.34
CA ARG A 219 -15.46 -11.91 -12.26
C ARG A 219 -15.74 -10.78 -11.27
N LYS A 220 -14.70 -10.07 -10.84
CA LYS A 220 -14.83 -8.88 -9.97
C LYS A 220 -13.59 -7.99 -10.02
N PHE A 221 -13.74 -6.77 -9.54
CA PHE A 221 -12.66 -5.87 -9.17
C PHE A 221 -12.38 -6.03 -7.68
N ASP A 222 -11.15 -6.38 -7.32
CA ASP A 222 -10.80 -6.82 -5.98
C ASP A 222 -9.31 -6.57 -5.69
N SER A 223 -9.04 -5.83 -4.65
CA SER A 223 -7.68 -5.46 -4.24
C SER A 223 -7.17 -6.23 -3.02
N VAL A 224 -7.94 -7.18 -2.47
CA VAL A 224 -7.59 -7.89 -1.22
C VAL A 224 -7.84 -9.40 -1.29
N ASN A 225 -9.05 -9.80 -1.69
CA ASN A 225 -9.48 -11.20 -1.54
C ASN A 225 -8.77 -12.18 -2.48
N TYR A 226 -8.07 -11.71 -3.53
CA TYR A 226 -7.28 -12.59 -4.38
C TYR A 226 -6.14 -13.28 -3.61
N LEU A 227 -5.67 -12.70 -2.49
CA LEU A 227 -4.72 -13.31 -1.57
C LEU A 227 -5.19 -14.65 -0.99
N THR A 228 -6.50 -14.87 -0.99
CA THR A 228 -7.12 -16.13 -0.54
C THR A 228 -7.69 -16.92 -1.71
N SER A 229 -8.34 -16.25 -2.67
CA SER A 229 -9.02 -16.92 -3.77
C SER A 229 -8.06 -17.54 -4.81
N LEU A 230 -6.86 -16.99 -4.97
CA LEU A 230 -5.82 -17.61 -5.81
C LEU A 230 -5.31 -18.92 -5.19
N PRO A 231 -4.83 -18.96 -3.93
CA PRO A 231 -4.42 -20.21 -3.27
C PRO A 231 -5.51 -21.27 -3.22
N ASN A 232 -6.75 -20.88 -2.95
CA ASN A 232 -7.88 -21.82 -2.90
C ASN A 232 -8.32 -22.31 -4.30
N GLY A 233 -7.84 -21.67 -5.36
CA GLY A 233 -8.21 -22.02 -6.73
C GLY A 233 -9.58 -21.50 -7.18
N ASP A 234 -10.21 -20.58 -6.42
CA ASP A 234 -11.47 -19.93 -6.78
C ASP A 234 -11.30 -18.95 -7.94
N VAL A 235 -10.08 -18.40 -8.07
CA VAL A 235 -9.63 -17.51 -9.13
C VAL A 235 -8.39 -18.14 -9.75
N CYS A 236 -8.30 -18.14 -11.08
CA CYS A 236 -7.14 -18.70 -11.79
C CYS A 236 -6.19 -17.64 -12.34
N MET A 237 -6.62 -16.38 -12.40
CA MET A 237 -5.78 -15.27 -12.86
C MET A 237 -6.22 -13.96 -12.20
N ALA A 238 -5.27 -13.18 -11.73
CA ALA A 238 -5.53 -11.88 -11.10
C ALA A 238 -4.44 -10.87 -11.50
N MET A 239 -4.84 -9.62 -11.75
CA MET A 239 -3.90 -8.51 -11.65
C MET A 239 -3.60 -8.29 -10.17
N THR A 240 -2.32 -8.28 -9.80
CA THR A 240 -1.87 -8.18 -8.41
C THR A 240 -0.66 -7.27 -8.29
N TRP A 241 -0.29 -6.95 -7.06
CA TRP A 241 1.01 -6.39 -6.74
C TRP A 241 2.05 -7.50 -6.53
N SER A 242 3.31 -7.17 -6.76
CA SER A 242 4.41 -8.15 -6.77
C SER A 242 4.58 -8.92 -5.45
N GLY A 243 4.49 -8.26 -4.30
CA GLY A 243 4.61 -8.92 -3.00
C GLY A 243 3.42 -9.81 -2.66
N ASP A 244 2.23 -9.45 -3.14
CA ASP A 244 1.02 -10.22 -2.90
C ASP A 244 1.04 -11.60 -3.56
N TYR A 245 1.71 -11.73 -4.70
CA TYR A 245 1.99 -13.05 -5.28
C TYR A 245 2.76 -13.94 -4.30
N ALA A 246 3.83 -13.40 -3.71
CA ALA A 246 4.65 -14.15 -2.77
C ALA A 246 3.87 -14.48 -1.47
N THR A 247 3.08 -13.54 -0.99
CA THR A 247 2.16 -13.75 0.15
C THR A 247 1.12 -14.84 -0.15
N ALA A 248 0.53 -14.83 -1.35
CA ALA A 248 -0.42 -15.88 -1.76
C ALA A 248 0.26 -17.26 -1.82
N MET A 249 1.51 -17.33 -2.30
CA MET A 249 2.30 -18.55 -2.30
C MET A 249 2.60 -19.05 -0.88
N ALA A 250 3.05 -18.17 0.02
CA ALA A 250 3.32 -18.53 1.41
C ALA A 250 2.05 -19.10 2.09
N ARG A 251 0.90 -18.45 1.90
CA ARG A 251 -0.40 -18.95 2.41
C ARG A 251 -0.76 -20.33 1.83
N ALA A 252 -0.47 -20.56 0.55
CA ALA A 252 -0.71 -21.86 -0.07
C ALA A 252 0.18 -22.96 0.56
N GLU A 253 1.44 -22.67 0.83
CA GLU A 253 2.39 -23.58 1.47
C GLU A 253 1.99 -23.89 2.91
N GLU A 254 1.67 -22.87 3.72
CA GLU A 254 1.19 -23.04 5.09
C GLU A 254 -0.07 -23.93 5.17
N ALA A 255 -1.01 -23.71 4.23
CA ALA A 255 -2.23 -24.51 4.10
C ALA A 255 -2.00 -25.87 3.44
N LYS A 256 -0.76 -26.19 3.03
CA LYS A 256 -0.38 -27.44 2.31
C LYS A 256 -1.20 -27.68 1.04
N LEU A 257 -1.58 -26.62 0.36
CA LEU A 257 -2.34 -26.69 -0.88
C LEU A 257 -1.40 -27.09 -2.04
N LYS A 258 -1.88 -28.03 -2.85
CA LYS A 258 -1.15 -28.46 -4.07
C LYS A 258 -1.50 -27.55 -5.24
N ILE A 259 -1.04 -26.31 -5.17
CA ILE A 259 -1.28 -25.31 -6.22
C ILE A 259 0.05 -24.73 -6.71
N LYS A 260 0.10 -24.41 -7.99
CA LYS A 260 1.24 -23.73 -8.61
C LYS A 260 0.79 -22.37 -9.09
N LEU A 261 1.13 -21.33 -8.33
CA LEU A 261 0.98 -19.96 -8.76
C LEU A 261 2.28 -19.50 -9.42
N ALA A 262 2.16 -18.63 -10.40
CA ALA A 262 3.26 -17.90 -11.00
C ALA A 262 2.86 -16.43 -11.20
N TYR A 263 3.86 -15.58 -11.30
CA TYR A 263 3.69 -14.14 -11.52
C TYR A 263 4.57 -13.72 -12.68
N PHE A 264 4.12 -12.74 -13.43
CA PHE A 264 4.96 -12.05 -14.39
C PHE A 264 4.67 -10.54 -14.43
N ILE A 265 5.74 -9.79 -14.65
CA ILE A 265 5.67 -8.40 -15.05
C ILE A 265 5.50 -8.37 -16.58
N PRO A 266 4.47 -7.69 -17.12
CA PRO A 266 4.20 -7.71 -18.55
C PRO A 266 5.37 -7.16 -19.39
N LYS A 267 5.63 -7.81 -20.53
CA LYS A 267 6.68 -7.42 -21.48
C LYS A 267 6.44 -6.03 -22.12
N GLU A 268 5.19 -5.62 -22.22
CA GLU A 268 4.80 -4.30 -22.66
C GLU A 268 5.24 -3.19 -21.69
N GLY A 269 5.53 -3.56 -20.46
CA GLY A 269 5.85 -2.70 -19.33
C GLY A 269 4.73 -2.67 -18.30
N SER A 270 5.06 -2.23 -17.10
CA SER A 270 4.12 -2.12 -15.98
C SER A 270 4.43 -0.92 -15.09
N LEU A 271 3.54 -0.69 -14.14
CA LEU A 271 3.75 0.33 -13.11
C LEU A 271 4.83 -0.11 -12.12
N ILE A 272 5.67 0.85 -11.74
CA ILE A 272 6.43 0.82 -10.50
C ILE A 272 5.83 1.86 -9.56
N TRP A 273 5.64 1.47 -8.32
CA TRP A 273 5.13 2.33 -7.27
C TRP A 273 6.06 2.30 -6.05
N PHE A 274 6.00 3.36 -5.25
CA PHE A 274 6.82 3.54 -4.06
C PHE A 274 5.90 3.93 -2.91
N ASP A 275 5.97 3.20 -1.82
CA ASP A 275 5.35 3.57 -0.57
C ASP A 275 6.39 4.17 0.37
N ASN A 276 6.07 5.33 0.87
CA ASN A 276 6.95 6.11 1.72
C ASN A 276 6.25 6.45 3.04
N LEU A 277 7.04 6.72 4.05
CA LEU A 277 6.57 7.22 5.34
C LEU A 277 6.65 8.74 5.37
N TYR A 278 5.59 9.37 5.87
CA TYR A 278 5.46 10.82 5.98
C TYR A 278 5.10 11.19 7.42
N ILE A 279 5.62 12.34 7.89
CA ILE A 279 5.23 12.94 9.16
C ILE A 279 4.15 13.99 8.90
N PRO A 280 2.89 13.82 9.37
CA PRO A 280 1.87 14.85 9.27
C PRO A 280 2.32 16.16 9.93
N ALA A 281 1.85 17.28 9.40
CA ALA A 281 2.20 18.61 9.93
C ALA A 281 1.70 18.82 11.37
N ASP A 282 0.65 18.11 11.76
CA ASP A 282 0.02 18.10 13.08
C ASP A 282 0.47 16.93 13.98
N ALA A 283 1.53 16.21 13.61
CA ALA A 283 2.04 15.09 14.37
C ALA A 283 2.45 15.53 15.79
N PRO A 284 1.91 14.87 16.84
CA PRO A 284 2.20 15.26 18.22
C PRO A 284 3.60 14.81 18.68
N HIS A 285 4.19 13.74 18.12
CA HIS A 285 5.43 13.13 18.60
C HIS A 285 6.50 13.03 17.50
N VAL A 286 6.84 14.16 16.88
CA VAL A 286 7.78 14.30 15.75
C VAL A 286 9.15 13.66 16.04
N ALA A 287 9.66 13.80 17.26
CA ALA A 287 10.94 13.20 17.66
C ALA A 287 10.87 11.66 17.68
N ASN A 288 9.76 11.09 18.14
CA ASN A 288 9.55 9.64 18.13
C ASN A 288 9.37 9.11 16.71
N ALA A 289 8.71 9.90 15.84
CA ALA A 289 8.59 9.59 14.42
C ALA A 289 9.97 9.47 13.75
N HIS A 290 10.87 10.43 13.96
CA HIS A 290 12.23 10.35 13.43
C HIS A 290 13.02 9.15 13.98
N LYS A 291 12.88 8.85 15.28
CA LYS A 291 13.51 7.64 15.86
C LYS A 291 13.04 6.35 15.20
N PHE A 292 11.73 6.27 14.91
CA PHE A 292 11.17 5.09 14.23
C PHE A 292 11.61 5.01 12.77
N LEU A 293 11.67 6.14 12.05
CA LEU A 293 12.20 6.19 10.69
C LEU A 293 13.66 5.72 10.64
N ASP A 294 14.52 6.23 11.54
CA ASP A 294 15.90 5.82 11.59
C ASP A 294 16.07 4.34 11.98
N TYR A 295 15.21 3.84 12.87
CA TYR A 295 15.19 2.43 13.23
C TYR A 295 14.83 1.56 12.02
N LEU A 296 13.82 1.92 11.22
CA LEU A 296 13.46 1.21 9.98
C LEU A 296 14.57 1.26 8.92
N MET A 297 15.39 2.32 8.92
CA MET A 297 16.54 2.45 8.00
C MET A 297 17.75 1.59 8.39
N GLN A 298 17.72 0.90 9.54
CA GLN A 298 18.75 -0.08 9.88
C GLN A 298 18.67 -1.28 8.92
N PRO A 299 19.80 -1.73 8.35
CA PRO A 299 19.79 -2.74 7.31
C PRO A 299 19.09 -4.05 7.71
N GLN A 300 19.37 -4.57 8.92
CA GLN A 300 18.75 -5.81 9.37
C GLN A 300 17.24 -5.65 9.60
N VAL A 301 16.81 -4.53 10.21
CA VAL A 301 15.39 -4.26 10.45
C VAL A 301 14.61 -4.22 9.14
N MET A 302 15.16 -3.54 8.13
CA MET A 302 14.49 -3.44 6.83
C MET A 302 14.53 -4.77 6.06
N ALA A 303 15.59 -5.58 6.21
CA ALA A 303 15.63 -6.93 5.64
C ALA A 303 14.55 -7.82 6.25
N ASP A 304 14.40 -7.81 7.59
CA ASP A 304 13.35 -8.58 8.28
C ASP A 304 11.93 -8.12 7.87
N VAL A 305 11.73 -6.81 7.64
CA VAL A 305 10.48 -6.29 7.07
C VAL A 305 10.24 -6.89 5.69
N THR A 306 11.22 -6.84 4.79
CA THR A 306 11.11 -7.36 3.43
C THR A 306 10.80 -8.85 3.41
N ASP A 307 11.46 -9.62 4.26
CA ASP A 307 11.27 -11.07 4.37
C ASP A 307 9.85 -11.43 4.82
N PHE A 308 9.23 -10.57 5.62
CA PHE A 308 7.86 -10.78 6.08
C PHE A 308 6.80 -10.32 5.07
N ILE A 309 6.96 -9.09 4.52
CA ILE A 309 5.93 -8.50 3.65
C ILE A 309 6.10 -8.88 2.17
N HIS A 310 7.25 -9.46 1.78
CA HIS A 310 7.60 -9.85 0.42
C HIS A 310 7.58 -8.71 -0.62
N TYR A 311 7.80 -7.47 -0.20
CA TYR A 311 8.00 -6.33 -1.10
C TYR A 311 9.45 -5.88 -1.09
N ALA A 312 9.93 -5.40 -2.22
CA ALA A 312 11.26 -4.84 -2.31
C ALA A 312 11.40 -3.61 -1.42
N ASN A 313 12.54 -3.49 -0.74
CA ASN A 313 12.82 -2.36 0.12
C ASN A 313 13.61 -1.25 -0.61
N SER A 314 13.58 -0.07 -0.01
CA SER A 314 14.30 1.12 -0.49
C SER A 314 15.69 1.29 0.15
N ASN A 315 16.25 0.23 0.75
CA ASN A 315 17.50 0.27 1.51
C ASN A 315 18.55 -0.65 0.85
N ALA A 316 19.53 -0.04 0.17
CA ALA A 316 20.56 -0.79 -0.56
C ALA A 316 21.43 -1.66 0.38
N ALA A 317 21.63 -1.22 1.63
CA ALA A 317 22.41 -1.98 2.62
C ALA A 317 21.60 -3.16 3.21
N ALA A 318 20.27 -3.11 3.17
CA ALA A 318 19.40 -4.19 3.62
C ALA A 318 19.25 -5.31 2.57
N THR A 319 19.21 -4.98 1.29
CA THR A 319 18.95 -5.95 0.21
C THR A 319 19.86 -7.18 0.25
N PRO A 320 21.19 -7.09 0.53
CA PRO A 320 22.03 -8.28 0.67
C PRO A 320 21.68 -9.17 1.86
N LEU A 321 20.99 -8.65 2.88
CA LEU A 321 20.61 -9.36 4.11
C LEU A 321 19.26 -10.06 3.98
N VAL A 322 18.45 -9.71 2.98
CA VAL A 322 17.15 -10.34 2.66
C VAL A 322 17.36 -11.80 2.34
N HIS A 323 16.46 -12.68 2.79
CA HIS A 323 16.51 -14.13 2.49
C HIS A 323 16.62 -14.38 0.99
N ALA A 324 17.37 -15.41 0.63
CA ALA A 324 17.74 -15.66 -0.78
C ALA A 324 16.53 -15.95 -1.68
N ASP A 325 15.50 -16.60 -1.17
CA ASP A 325 14.25 -16.89 -1.87
C ASP A 325 13.44 -15.63 -2.17
N VAL A 326 13.44 -14.65 -1.28
CA VAL A 326 12.81 -13.34 -1.49
C VAL A 326 13.68 -12.46 -2.40
N ARG A 327 14.98 -12.34 -2.07
CA ARG A 327 15.92 -11.50 -2.81
C ARG A 327 16.10 -11.92 -4.27
N ASN A 328 16.10 -13.24 -4.54
CA ASN A 328 16.28 -13.79 -5.89
C ASN A 328 14.95 -13.99 -6.63
N ASN A 329 13.83 -13.60 -6.06
CA ASN A 329 12.53 -13.69 -6.71
C ASN A 329 12.35 -12.53 -7.71
N PRO A 330 12.28 -12.82 -9.04
CA PRO A 330 12.16 -11.78 -10.06
C PRO A 330 10.82 -11.03 -10.03
N ALA A 331 9.82 -11.55 -9.31
CA ALA A 331 8.58 -10.83 -9.05
C ALA A 331 8.81 -9.66 -8.09
N ILE A 332 9.70 -9.83 -7.09
CA ILE A 332 10.00 -8.84 -6.04
C ILE A 332 11.15 -7.93 -6.48
N TYR A 333 12.25 -8.55 -6.93
CA TYR A 333 13.45 -7.85 -7.42
C TYR A 333 13.66 -8.20 -8.91
N PRO A 334 12.96 -7.50 -9.83
CA PRO A 334 13.13 -7.72 -11.26
C PRO A 334 14.54 -7.32 -11.71
N ASP A 335 15.03 -8.01 -12.74
CA ASP A 335 16.29 -7.68 -13.39
C ASP A 335 16.26 -6.28 -14.03
N ASP A 336 17.44 -5.77 -14.40
CA ASP A 336 17.57 -4.43 -14.96
C ASP A 336 16.79 -4.26 -16.27
N GLU A 337 16.71 -5.27 -17.13
CA GLU A 337 15.92 -5.23 -18.37
C GLU A 337 14.43 -5.06 -18.07
N THR A 338 13.89 -5.83 -17.15
CA THR A 338 12.50 -5.71 -16.71
C THR A 338 12.25 -4.37 -16.02
N ARG A 339 13.18 -3.92 -15.14
CA ARG A 339 13.05 -2.63 -14.45
C ARG A 339 13.04 -1.43 -15.40
N GLN A 340 13.76 -1.47 -16.51
CA GLN A 340 13.73 -0.42 -17.53
C GLN A 340 12.37 -0.29 -18.24
N ARG A 341 11.56 -1.34 -18.24
CA ARG A 341 10.20 -1.33 -18.81
C ARG A 341 9.15 -0.83 -17.81
N LEU A 342 9.51 -0.68 -16.54
CA LEU A 342 8.61 -0.12 -15.53
C LEU A 342 8.53 1.40 -15.69
N PHE A 343 7.34 1.94 -15.47
CA PHE A 343 7.10 3.38 -15.48
C PHE A 343 6.43 3.80 -14.16
N PRO A 344 6.81 4.96 -13.59
CA PRO A 344 6.24 5.40 -12.33
C PRO A 344 4.77 5.81 -12.51
N GLN A 345 3.98 5.57 -11.47
CA GLN A 345 2.61 6.05 -11.38
C GLN A 345 2.62 7.59 -11.45
N LYS A 346 1.72 8.17 -12.25
CA LYS A 346 1.62 9.63 -12.36
C LYS A 346 0.81 10.21 -11.21
N THR A 347 1.26 11.33 -10.66
CA THR A 347 0.40 12.17 -9.82
C THR A 347 -0.72 12.75 -10.67
N GLN A 348 -1.97 12.46 -10.33
CA GLN A 348 -3.14 12.97 -11.02
C GLN A 348 -3.62 14.27 -10.38
N ASP A 349 -4.00 15.26 -11.18
CA ASP A 349 -4.74 16.39 -10.67
C ASP A 349 -6.22 16.03 -10.42
N ALA A 350 -6.95 16.92 -9.74
CA ALA A 350 -8.35 16.65 -9.38
C ALA A 350 -9.27 16.49 -10.61
N LYS A 351 -8.95 17.09 -11.76
CA LYS A 351 -9.73 16.95 -13.00
C LYS A 351 -9.45 15.60 -13.64
N GLU A 352 -8.19 15.21 -13.73
CA GLU A 352 -7.75 13.91 -14.24
C GLU A 352 -8.33 12.78 -13.39
N MET A 353 -8.23 12.88 -12.06
CA MET A 353 -8.78 11.88 -11.15
C MET A 353 -10.30 11.71 -11.35
N ARG A 354 -11.06 12.82 -11.43
CA ARG A 354 -12.49 12.73 -11.72
C ARG A 354 -12.80 12.10 -13.08
N ALA A 355 -11.98 12.35 -14.10
CA ALA A 355 -12.15 11.74 -15.41
C ALA A 355 -11.91 10.22 -15.36
N MET A 356 -10.82 9.78 -14.72
CA MET A 356 -10.51 8.36 -14.52
C MET A 356 -11.57 7.65 -13.68
N THR A 357 -12.05 8.28 -12.61
CA THR A 357 -13.13 7.73 -11.76
C THR A 357 -14.42 7.51 -12.55
N ARG A 358 -14.79 8.44 -13.47
CA ARG A 358 -15.96 8.25 -14.34
C ARG A 358 -15.78 7.05 -15.27
N VAL A 359 -14.64 6.95 -15.94
CA VAL A 359 -14.29 5.79 -16.78
C VAL A 359 -14.40 4.51 -15.96
N TRP A 360 -13.83 4.50 -14.78
CA TRP A 360 -13.83 3.32 -13.90
C TRP A 360 -15.23 2.91 -13.44
N SER A 361 -16.07 3.88 -13.09
CA SER A 361 -17.46 3.62 -12.73
C SER A 361 -18.25 2.99 -13.89
N THR A 362 -18.06 3.50 -15.11
CA THR A 362 -18.64 2.93 -16.35
C THR A 362 -18.14 1.49 -16.57
N VAL A 363 -16.83 1.24 -16.46
CA VAL A 363 -16.25 -0.10 -16.61
C VAL A 363 -16.81 -1.06 -15.55
N LYS A 364 -16.89 -0.65 -14.29
CA LYS A 364 -17.41 -1.51 -13.21
C LYS A 364 -18.88 -1.87 -13.40
N SER A 365 -19.71 -0.91 -13.81
CA SER A 365 -21.12 -1.15 -14.09
C SER A 365 -21.34 -2.01 -15.35
N GLY A 366 -20.42 -1.98 -16.30
CA GLY A 366 -20.52 -2.71 -17.57
C GLY A 366 -21.45 -2.06 -18.57
N ILE A 367 -21.82 -0.79 -18.36
CA ILE A 367 -22.77 -0.02 -19.20
C ILE A 367 -22.11 1.27 -19.68
#